data_77fb41a9f7ecc63c4f0a5de1d82dbf73
#
_entry.id   77fb41a9f7ecc63c4f0a5de1d82dbf73
#
_cell.length_a   1.000
_cell.length_b   1.000
_cell.length_c   1.000
_cell.angle_alpha   90.00
_cell.angle_beta   90.00
_cell.angle_gamma   90.00
#
_symmetry.space_group_name_H-M   'P 1'
#
loop_
_entity.id
_entity.type
_entity.pdbx_description
1 polymer ?
#
loop_
_entity_poly.entity_id
_entity_poly.type
_entity_poly.pdbx_seq_one_letter_code
_entity_poly.pdbx_strand_id
1 'polypeptide(L)'
;LGLVGPVEVAASPVLVAALLFAMADMYLLYWYTDRVNATLGSTALTALAADCLNDIYTTIAALVGVFGLLLGFPILDPVAGALVSVLVVYQGVEIGRENVTYLVGAAPPAADRERVTAALRENPAVEGVHDLAVYYDGTDLEVEVHVEVDGQMTLREAHDVETELVTGLRGLEDVGDVHVHLDPSGLGEWKDAADAGNTQETP
;
A
#
# COMPACT_ATOMS: atom_id res chain seq x y z
N LEU A 1 -23.79 -1.31 -25.48
CA LEU A 1 -24.91 -0.78 -26.31
C LEU A 1 -24.40 -0.06 -27.54
N GLY A 2 -23.28 0.69 -27.49
CA GLY A 2 -22.70 1.39 -28.64
C GLY A 2 -22.14 0.50 -29.77
N LEU A 3 -21.95 -0.80 -29.52
CA LEU A 3 -21.47 -1.77 -30.51
C LEU A 3 -22.60 -2.37 -31.36
N VAL A 4 -23.87 -2.18 -30.99
CA VAL A 4 -25.02 -2.87 -31.58
C VAL A 4 -26.04 -1.92 -32.24
N GLY A 5 -25.88 -0.62 -32.10
CA GLY A 5 -26.76 0.37 -32.72
C GLY A 5 -26.15 1.77 -32.80
N PRO A 6 -26.66 2.64 -33.70
CA PRO A 6 -26.15 3.99 -33.79
C PRO A 6 -26.51 4.76 -32.51
N VAL A 7 -25.50 5.10 -31.72
CA VAL A 7 -25.62 6.08 -30.63
C VAL A 7 -25.34 7.44 -31.29
N GLU A 8 -26.38 8.28 -31.43
CA GLU A 8 -26.19 9.68 -31.85
C GLU A 8 -25.53 10.45 -30.67
N VAL A 9 -24.24 10.36 -30.55
CA VAL A 9 -23.48 11.27 -29.72
C VAL A 9 -23.35 12.59 -30.47
N ALA A 10 -24.11 13.60 -30.06
CA ALA A 10 -23.95 14.94 -30.57
C ALA A 10 -22.61 15.51 -30.08
N ALA A 11 -21.56 15.37 -30.89
CA ALA A 11 -20.29 16.05 -30.65
C ALA A 11 -20.53 17.56 -30.74
N SER A 12 -20.67 18.21 -29.58
CA SER A 12 -20.91 19.66 -29.53
C SER A 12 -19.63 20.36 -29.03
N PRO A 13 -19.38 21.62 -29.46
CA PRO A 13 -18.27 22.41 -28.93
C PRO A 13 -18.31 22.57 -27.37
N VAL A 14 -19.52 22.53 -26.80
CA VAL A 14 -19.72 22.58 -25.35
C VAL A 14 -19.19 21.32 -24.66
N LEU A 15 -19.41 20.14 -25.28
CA LEU A 15 -18.88 18.89 -24.76
C LEU A 15 -17.34 18.90 -24.76
N VAL A 16 -16.73 19.33 -25.88
CA VAL A 16 -15.27 19.42 -25.97
C VAL A 16 -14.71 20.41 -24.94
N ALA A 17 -15.36 21.59 -24.83
CA ALA A 17 -14.94 22.58 -23.82
C ALA A 17 -15.05 22.04 -22.38
N ALA A 18 -16.12 21.31 -22.05
CA ALA A 18 -16.32 20.70 -20.76
C ALA A 18 -15.24 19.64 -20.44
N LEU A 19 -14.90 18.77 -21.42
CA LEU A 19 -13.84 17.78 -21.27
C LEU A 19 -12.46 18.42 -21.08
N LEU A 20 -12.15 19.46 -21.85
CA LEU A 20 -10.89 20.20 -21.72
C LEU A 20 -10.81 20.92 -20.37
N PHE A 21 -11.92 21.48 -19.89
CA PHE A 21 -11.98 22.11 -18.57
C PHE A 21 -11.76 21.08 -17.47
N ALA A 22 -12.45 19.93 -17.51
CA ALA A 22 -12.28 18.85 -16.54
C ALA A 22 -10.81 18.32 -16.53
N MET A 23 -10.21 18.15 -17.72
CA MET A 23 -8.80 17.74 -17.81
C MET A 23 -7.86 18.77 -17.21
N ALA A 24 -8.10 20.06 -17.43
CA ALA A 24 -7.29 21.13 -16.85
C ALA A 24 -7.43 21.20 -15.32
N ASP A 25 -8.64 20.98 -14.80
CA ASP A 25 -8.92 20.93 -13.36
C ASP A 25 -8.19 19.75 -12.71
N MET A 26 -8.30 18.54 -13.28
CA MET A 26 -7.59 17.35 -12.80
C MET A 26 -6.06 17.51 -12.88
N TYR A 27 -5.55 18.17 -13.93
CA TYR A 27 -4.12 18.45 -14.03
C TYR A 27 -3.64 19.44 -12.95
N LEU A 28 -4.41 20.47 -12.64
CA LEU A 28 -4.10 21.44 -11.59
C LEU A 28 -4.12 20.74 -10.21
N LEU A 29 -5.12 19.88 -9.98
CA LEU A 29 -5.24 19.13 -8.74
C LEU A 29 -4.06 18.14 -8.60
N TYR A 30 -3.72 17.40 -9.65
CA TYR A 30 -2.55 16.52 -9.69
C TYR A 30 -1.27 17.29 -9.35
N TRP A 31 -1.00 18.39 -10.06
CA TRP A 31 0.19 19.20 -9.85
C TRP A 31 0.29 19.75 -8.42
N TYR A 32 -0.83 20.22 -7.88
CA TYR A 32 -0.88 20.73 -6.51
C TYR A 32 -0.64 19.63 -5.48
N THR A 33 -1.32 18.51 -5.63
CA THR A 33 -1.21 17.35 -4.75
C THR A 33 0.20 16.78 -4.74
N ASP A 34 0.79 16.56 -5.91
CA ASP A 34 2.16 16.06 -6.06
C ASP A 34 3.17 17.01 -5.39
N ARG A 35 3.02 18.31 -5.61
CA ARG A 35 3.90 19.31 -5.00
C ARG A 35 3.79 19.37 -3.47
N VAL A 36 2.60 19.25 -2.92
CA VAL A 36 2.38 19.21 -1.47
C VAL A 36 2.90 17.89 -0.90
N ASN A 37 2.67 16.80 -1.60
CA ASN A 37 3.10 15.47 -1.17
C ASN A 37 4.62 15.30 -1.15
N ALA A 38 5.35 16.02 -2.00
CA ALA A 38 6.82 16.04 -1.97
C ALA A 38 7.39 16.50 -0.62
N THR A 39 6.60 17.18 0.22
CA THR A 39 6.99 17.63 1.55
C THR A 39 6.35 16.84 2.68
N LEU A 40 5.18 16.24 2.45
CA LEU A 40 4.42 15.53 3.47
C LEU A 40 4.63 14.02 3.46
N GLY A 41 5.00 13.43 2.30
CA GLY A 41 5.20 11.98 2.15
C GLY A 41 3.93 11.14 2.41
N SER A 42 2.74 11.73 2.24
CA SER A 42 1.47 11.06 2.57
C SER A 42 1.04 10.08 1.49
N THR A 43 0.78 8.83 1.88
CA THR A 43 0.24 7.77 1.00
C THR A 43 -1.12 8.15 0.42
N ALA A 44 -1.98 8.82 1.21
CA ALA A 44 -3.28 9.30 0.76
C ALA A 44 -3.16 10.35 -0.36
N LEU A 45 -2.16 11.25 -0.29
CA LEU A 45 -1.91 12.22 -1.35
C LEU A 45 -1.30 11.56 -2.59
N THR A 46 -0.50 10.51 -2.43
CA THR A 46 0.00 9.70 -3.55
C THR A 46 -1.15 9.03 -4.30
N ALA A 47 -2.09 8.42 -3.57
CA ALA A 47 -3.28 7.81 -4.16
C ALA A 47 -4.15 8.85 -4.90
N LEU A 48 -4.39 10.02 -4.29
CA LEU A 48 -5.15 11.11 -4.93
C LEU A 48 -4.47 11.60 -6.23
N ALA A 49 -3.15 11.72 -6.24
CA ALA A 49 -2.41 12.09 -7.45
C ALA A 49 -2.55 11.04 -8.55
N ALA A 50 -2.50 9.75 -8.20
CA ALA A 50 -2.71 8.66 -9.14
C ALA A 50 -4.13 8.66 -9.72
N ASP A 51 -5.16 8.92 -8.92
CA ASP A 51 -6.55 9.05 -9.36
C ASP A 51 -6.72 10.20 -10.34
N CYS A 52 -6.13 11.37 -10.07
CA CYS A 52 -6.14 12.49 -10.99
C CYS A 52 -5.51 12.16 -12.35
N LEU A 53 -4.41 11.41 -12.37
CA LEU A 53 -3.79 10.95 -13.62
C LEU A 53 -4.69 9.99 -14.39
N ASN A 54 -5.36 9.08 -13.71
CA ASN A 54 -6.33 8.16 -14.32
C ASN A 54 -7.48 8.91 -14.97
N ASP A 55 -8.01 9.94 -14.31
CA ASP A 55 -9.06 10.79 -14.85
C ASP A 55 -8.60 11.59 -16.07
N ILE A 56 -7.35 12.02 -16.09
CA ILE A 56 -6.75 12.65 -17.29
C ILE A 56 -6.68 11.66 -18.44
N TYR A 57 -6.21 10.43 -18.22
CA TYR A 57 -6.13 9.41 -19.27
C TYR A 57 -7.51 9.03 -19.84
N THR A 58 -8.52 8.88 -18.96
CA THR A 58 -9.89 8.60 -19.40
C THR A 58 -10.49 9.76 -20.17
N THR A 59 -10.21 11.00 -19.78
CA THR A 59 -10.64 12.20 -20.48
C THR A 59 -9.97 12.33 -21.85
N ILE A 60 -8.68 12.01 -21.97
CA ILE A 60 -7.98 11.95 -23.26
C ILE A 60 -8.63 10.92 -24.18
N ALA A 61 -8.95 9.73 -23.67
CA ALA A 61 -9.63 8.71 -24.46
C ALA A 61 -11.01 9.17 -24.94
N ALA A 62 -11.77 9.85 -24.06
CA ALA A 62 -13.06 10.45 -24.44
C ALA A 62 -12.90 11.53 -25.52
N LEU A 63 -11.88 12.38 -25.43
CA LEU A 63 -11.58 13.38 -26.47
C LEU A 63 -11.22 12.71 -27.81
N VAL A 64 -10.42 11.63 -27.79
CA VAL A 64 -10.11 10.85 -29.02
C VAL A 64 -11.38 10.30 -29.64
N GLY A 65 -12.33 9.78 -28.87
CA GLY A 65 -13.63 9.32 -29.33
C GLY A 65 -14.43 10.45 -30.01
N VAL A 66 -14.56 11.59 -29.32
CA VAL A 66 -15.29 12.76 -29.81
C VAL A 66 -14.65 13.31 -31.11
N PHE A 67 -13.34 13.47 -31.13
CA PHE A 67 -12.63 13.94 -32.34
C PHE A 67 -12.72 12.93 -33.48
N GLY A 68 -12.66 11.63 -33.18
CA GLY A 68 -12.86 10.58 -34.15
C GLY A 68 -14.21 10.69 -34.85
N LEU A 69 -15.26 10.94 -34.07
CA LEU A 69 -16.60 11.15 -34.62
C LEU A 69 -16.65 12.39 -35.53
N LEU A 70 -16.06 13.53 -35.13
CA LEU A 70 -16.00 14.77 -35.91
C LEU A 70 -15.21 14.61 -37.20
N LEU A 71 -14.21 13.76 -37.25
CA LEU A 71 -13.37 13.48 -38.41
C LEU A 71 -13.95 12.38 -39.32
N GLY A 72 -15.13 11.84 -38.99
CA GLY A 72 -15.79 10.80 -39.80
C GLY A 72 -15.28 9.38 -39.50
N PHE A 73 -14.62 9.16 -38.38
CA PHE A 73 -14.17 7.86 -37.90
C PHE A 73 -14.95 7.41 -36.63
N PRO A 74 -16.25 7.09 -36.74
CA PRO A 74 -17.11 6.80 -35.59
C PRO A 74 -16.67 5.55 -34.78
N ILE A 75 -15.82 4.71 -35.36
CA ILE A 75 -15.28 3.53 -34.71
C ILE A 75 -14.31 3.89 -33.54
N LEU A 76 -13.74 5.09 -33.55
CA LEU A 76 -12.78 5.50 -32.49
C LEU A 76 -13.44 5.67 -31.14
N ASP A 77 -14.71 6.07 -31.06
CA ASP A 77 -15.45 6.21 -29.82
C ASP A 77 -15.62 4.85 -29.07
N PRO A 78 -16.22 3.81 -29.68
CA PRO A 78 -16.34 2.52 -29.02
C PRO A 78 -14.99 1.83 -28.77
N VAL A 79 -13.96 2.09 -29.58
CA VAL A 79 -12.61 1.57 -29.35
C VAL A 79 -11.98 2.26 -28.12
N ALA A 80 -12.07 3.60 -28.03
CA ALA A 80 -11.59 4.34 -26.87
C ALA A 80 -12.33 3.91 -25.59
N GLY A 81 -13.65 3.77 -25.64
CA GLY A 81 -14.46 3.27 -24.54
C GLY A 81 -14.08 1.84 -24.11
N ALA A 82 -13.78 0.96 -25.05
CA ALA A 82 -13.31 -0.39 -24.75
C ALA A 82 -11.93 -0.38 -24.04
N LEU A 83 -11.00 0.45 -24.51
CA LEU A 83 -9.68 0.60 -23.86
C LEU A 83 -9.79 1.15 -22.43
N VAL A 84 -10.62 2.18 -22.21
CA VAL A 84 -10.91 2.71 -20.88
C VAL A 84 -11.52 1.63 -19.99
N SER A 85 -12.47 0.84 -20.52
CA SER A 85 -13.09 -0.25 -19.76
C SER A 85 -12.08 -1.29 -19.29
N VAL A 86 -11.10 -1.64 -20.13
CA VAL A 86 -10.01 -2.56 -19.76
C VAL A 86 -9.14 -1.95 -18.65
N LEU A 87 -8.81 -0.66 -18.76
CA LEU A 87 -8.03 0.05 -17.74
C LEU A 87 -8.76 0.06 -16.39
N VAL A 88 -10.05 0.39 -16.38
CA VAL A 88 -10.89 0.42 -15.16
C VAL A 88 -10.99 -0.97 -14.52
N VAL A 89 -11.15 -2.03 -15.32
CA VAL A 89 -11.16 -3.40 -14.81
C VAL A 89 -9.80 -3.76 -14.18
N TYR A 90 -8.70 -3.41 -14.84
CA TYR A 90 -7.36 -3.64 -14.32
C TYR A 90 -7.16 -2.96 -12.96
N GLN A 91 -7.48 -1.68 -12.86
CA GLN A 91 -7.39 -0.91 -11.61
C GLN A 91 -8.30 -1.50 -10.51
N GLY A 92 -9.54 -1.86 -10.85
CA GLY A 92 -10.45 -2.49 -9.90
C GLY A 92 -9.92 -3.81 -9.34
N VAL A 93 -9.25 -4.62 -10.17
CA VAL A 93 -8.58 -5.85 -9.73
C VAL A 93 -7.40 -5.55 -8.82
N GLU A 94 -6.58 -4.54 -9.16
CA GLU A 94 -5.42 -4.13 -8.36
C GLU A 94 -5.85 -3.66 -6.96
N ILE A 95 -6.81 -2.73 -6.88
CA ILE A 95 -7.40 -2.25 -5.63
C ILE A 95 -8.01 -3.42 -4.84
N GLY A 96 -8.73 -4.32 -5.52
CA GLY A 96 -9.33 -5.49 -4.88
C GLY A 96 -8.28 -6.42 -4.26
N ARG A 97 -7.16 -6.65 -4.95
CA ARG A 97 -6.06 -7.47 -4.44
C ARG A 97 -5.38 -6.82 -3.24
N GLU A 98 -5.13 -5.52 -3.29
CA GLU A 98 -4.53 -4.76 -2.20
C GLU A 98 -5.42 -4.82 -0.95
N ASN A 99 -6.71 -4.56 -1.09
CA ASN A 99 -7.67 -4.67 0.02
C ASN A 99 -7.73 -6.10 0.61
N VAL A 100 -7.66 -7.13 -0.23
CA VAL A 100 -7.60 -8.52 0.26
C VAL A 100 -6.31 -8.74 1.06
N THR A 101 -5.17 -8.20 0.62
CA THR A 101 -3.90 -8.28 1.35
C THR A 101 -4.03 -7.75 2.78
N TYR A 102 -4.67 -6.60 2.94
CA TYR A 102 -4.93 -6.00 4.27
C TYR A 102 -5.91 -6.83 5.12
N LEU A 103 -6.98 -7.32 4.51
CA LEU A 103 -8.03 -8.08 5.22
C LEU A 103 -7.59 -9.47 5.68
N VAL A 104 -6.65 -10.11 5.00
CA VAL A 104 -6.17 -11.46 5.37
C VAL A 104 -4.95 -11.41 6.29
N GLY A 105 -4.51 -10.24 6.72
CA GLY A 105 -3.32 -10.11 7.57
C GLY A 105 -2.06 -10.60 6.87
N ALA A 106 -1.88 -10.25 5.59
CA ALA A 106 -0.71 -10.68 4.84
C ALA A 106 0.56 -10.01 5.39
N ALA A 107 1.70 -10.67 5.18
CA ALA A 107 2.99 -10.08 5.54
C ALA A 107 3.30 -8.85 4.65
N PRO A 108 3.83 -7.76 5.24
CA PRO A 108 4.22 -6.58 4.50
C PRO A 108 5.48 -6.84 3.65
N PRO A 109 5.86 -5.88 2.78
CA PRO A 109 7.14 -5.90 2.08
C PRO A 109 8.33 -6.10 3.01
N ALA A 110 9.39 -6.73 2.52
CA ALA A 110 10.59 -7.01 3.32
C ALA A 110 11.22 -5.75 3.95
N ALA A 111 11.11 -4.59 3.28
CA ALA A 111 11.60 -3.31 3.78
C ALA A 111 10.97 -2.89 5.13
N ASP A 112 9.68 -3.16 5.32
CA ASP A 112 9.00 -2.84 6.58
C ASP A 112 9.46 -3.76 7.72
N ARG A 113 9.63 -5.04 7.44
CA ARG A 113 10.21 -5.99 8.38
C ARG A 113 11.66 -5.64 8.76
N GLU A 114 12.46 -5.20 7.80
CA GLU A 114 13.83 -4.73 8.04
C GLU A 114 13.84 -3.47 8.91
N ARG A 115 12.93 -2.52 8.67
CA ARG A 115 12.75 -1.30 9.46
C ARG A 115 12.43 -1.62 10.92
N VAL A 116 11.48 -2.53 11.17
CA VAL A 116 11.14 -3.01 12.52
C VAL A 116 12.33 -3.68 13.18
N THR A 117 13.03 -4.57 12.46
CA THR A 117 14.22 -5.26 12.98
C THR A 117 15.34 -4.29 13.34
N ALA A 118 15.56 -3.26 12.53
CA ALA A 118 16.56 -2.23 12.79
C ALA A 118 16.23 -1.45 14.08
N ALA A 119 14.97 -1.03 14.23
CA ALA A 119 14.51 -0.30 15.41
C ALA A 119 14.66 -1.12 16.71
N LEU A 120 14.37 -2.42 16.68
CA LEU A 120 14.58 -3.30 17.81
C LEU A 120 16.06 -3.36 18.24
N ARG A 121 16.97 -3.43 17.27
CA ARG A 121 18.42 -3.54 17.50
C ARG A 121 19.07 -2.24 17.95
N GLU A 122 18.38 -1.11 17.87
CA GLU A 122 18.88 0.18 18.40
C GLU A 122 18.85 0.24 19.93
N ASN A 123 18.00 -0.56 20.58
CA ASN A 123 17.97 -0.62 22.04
C ASN A 123 19.14 -1.47 22.56
N PRO A 124 20.03 -0.92 23.40
CA PRO A 124 21.23 -1.61 23.90
C PRO A 124 20.94 -2.81 24.82
N ALA A 125 19.72 -2.93 25.34
CA ALA A 125 19.30 -4.07 26.16
C ALA A 125 18.93 -5.30 25.33
N VAL A 126 18.79 -5.16 24.01
CA VAL A 126 18.42 -6.25 23.08
C VAL A 126 19.66 -7.05 22.72
N GLU A 127 19.73 -8.29 23.19
CA GLU A 127 20.81 -9.23 22.90
C GLU A 127 20.51 -10.11 21.69
N GLY A 128 19.23 -10.39 21.44
CA GLY A 128 18.76 -11.19 20.31
C GLY A 128 17.32 -10.89 19.93
N VAL A 129 16.94 -11.22 18.69
CA VAL A 129 15.57 -11.11 18.18
C VAL A 129 15.23 -12.38 17.43
N HIS A 130 14.14 -13.03 17.78
CA HIS A 130 13.63 -14.22 17.10
C HIS A 130 12.11 -14.19 17.03
N ASP A 131 11.51 -15.10 16.26
CA ASP A 131 10.07 -15.23 16.05
C ASP A 131 9.37 -13.91 15.70
N LEU A 132 10.05 -13.04 14.92
CA LEU A 132 9.46 -11.80 14.45
C LEU A 132 8.38 -12.08 13.42
N ALA A 133 7.13 -11.81 13.77
CA ALA A 133 5.98 -11.76 12.88
C ALA A 133 5.57 -10.28 12.68
N VAL A 134 5.42 -9.87 11.42
CA VAL A 134 4.88 -8.56 11.05
C VAL A 134 3.80 -8.83 10.00
N TYR A 135 2.60 -8.34 10.23
CA TYR A 135 1.46 -8.55 9.34
C TYR A 135 0.51 -7.36 9.40
N TYR A 136 -0.35 -7.24 8.38
CA TYR A 136 -1.37 -6.19 8.35
C TYR A 136 -2.54 -6.52 9.27
N ASP A 137 -2.95 -5.55 10.10
CA ASP A 137 -4.26 -5.48 10.73
C ASP A 137 -4.99 -4.24 10.21
N GLY A 138 -5.86 -4.44 9.23
CA GLY A 138 -6.37 -3.35 8.42
C GLY A 138 -5.26 -2.70 7.61
N THR A 139 -5.07 -1.39 7.72
CA THR A 139 -4.01 -0.64 7.04
C THR A 139 -2.73 -0.50 7.88
N ASP A 140 -2.78 -0.86 9.15
CA ASP A 140 -1.67 -0.74 10.07
C ASP A 140 -0.91 -2.07 10.19
N LEU A 141 0.34 -2.00 10.62
CA LEU A 141 1.17 -3.16 10.88
C LEU A 141 1.03 -3.58 12.33
N GLU A 142 0.76 -4.85 12.55
CA GLU A 142 0.89 -5.50 13.84
C GLU A 142 2.24 -6.20 13.92
N VAL A 143 2.94 -6.02 15.05
CA VAL A 143 4.26 -6.56 15.29
C VAL A 143 4.22 -7.46 16.52
N GLU A 144 4.54 -8.74 16.32
CA GLU A 144 4.77 -9.70 17.39
C GLU A 144 6.23 -10.15 17.33
N VAL A 145 6.92 -10.09 18.46
CA VAL A 145 8.35 -10.39 18.49
C VAL A 145 8.80 -10.95 19.84
N HIS A 146 9.72 -11.90 19.80
CA HIS A 146 10.49 -12.35 20.94
C HIS A 146 11.84 -11.67 20.94
N VAL A 147 12.19 -11.07 22.09
CA VAL A 147 13.42 -10.31 22.29
C VAL A 147 14.21 -10.89 23.42
N GLU A 148 15.44 -11.26 23.17
CA GLU A 148 16.37 -11.76 24.21
C GLU A 148 17.00 -10.60 24.96
N VAL A 149 16.93 -10.65 26.28
CA VAL A 149 17.52 -9.67 27.22
C VAL A 149 18.32 -10.38 28.30
N ASP A 150 19.12 -9.65 29.08
CA ASP A 150 19.85 -10.23 30.23
C ASP A 150 18.90 -10.92 31.22
N GLY A 151 19.05 -12.22 31.39
CA GLY A 151 18.23 -13.03 32.27
C GLY A 151 18.40 -12.71 33.78
N GLN A 152 19.32 -11.81 34.16
CA GLN A 152 19.49 -11.33 35.51
C GLN A 152 18.72 -10.04 35.83
N MET A 153 18.01 -9.48 34.84
CA MET A 153 17.14 -8.31 35.04
C MET A 153 16.05 -8.61 36.07
N THR A 154 15.75 -7.60 36.88
CA THR A 154 14.53 -7.65 37.68
C THR A 154 13.31 -7.49 36.78
N LEU A 155 12.14 -7.97 37.22
CA LEU A 155 10.89 -7.78 36.48
C LEU A 155 10.59 -6.31 36.16
N ARG A 156 11.03 -5.37 37.01
CA ARG A 156 10.88 -3.94 36.80
C ARG A 156 11.74 -3.45 35.62
N GLU A 157 13.01 -3.84 35.63
CA GLU A 157 13.94 -3.47 34.54
C GLU A 157 13.49 -4.07 33.21
N ALA A 158 13.05 -5.33 33.20
CA ALA A 158 12.51 -5.96 32.00
C ALA A 158 11.26 -5.22 31.49
N HIS A 159 10.33 -4.84 32.37
CA HIS A 159 9.14 -4.08 31.99
C HIS A 159 9.50 -2.69 31.46
N ASP A 160 10.51 -2.01 31.98
CA ASP A 160 10.97 -0.72 31.47
C ASP A 160 11.53 -0.88 30.04
N VAL A 161 12.33 -1.93 29.79
CA VAL A 161 12.82 -2.27 28.43
C VAL A 161 11.69 -2.58 27.47
N GLU A 162 10.70 -3.41 27.86
CA GLU A 162 9.52 -3.70 27.06
C GLU A 162 8.78 -2.42 26.67
N THR A 163 8.56 -1.53 27.63
CA THR A 163 7.87 -0.25 27.40
C THR A 163 8.63 0.64 26.42
N GLU A 164 9.96 0.70 26.50
CA GLU A 164 10.80 1.43 25.55
C GLU A 164 10.70 0.85 24.15
N LEU A 165 10.78 -0.47 23.99
CA LEU A 165 10.66 -1.15 22.70
C LEU A 165 9.30 -0.93 22.08
N VAL A 166 8.21 -1.15 22.83
CA VAL A 166 6.83 -0.92 22.36
C VAL A 166 6.64 0.54 21.94
N THR A 167 7.12 1.49 22.75
CA THR A 167 6.99 2.91 22.43
C THR A 167 7.80 3.29 21.19
N GLY A 168 9.02 2.77 21.06
CA GLY A 168 9.88 3.00 19.89
C GLY A 168 9.27 2.46 18.60
N LEU A 169 8.76 1.23 18.63
CA LEU A 169 8.13 0.61 17.46
C LEU A 169 6.82 1.29 17.07
N ARG A 170 5.97 1.66 18.03
CA ARG A 170 4.74 2.44 17.77
C ARG A 170 5.02 3.85 17.24
N GLY A 171 6.24 4.34 17.37
CA GLY A 171 6.69 5.59 16.74
C GLY A 171 7.05 5.48 15.27
N LEU A 172 7.13 4.26 14.73
CA LEU A 172 7.34 4.03 13.30
C LEU A 172 6.04 4.32 12.54
N GLU A 173 6.18 4.79 11.30
CA GLU A 173 5.05 5.01 10.41
C GLU A 173 4.34 3.67 10.12
N ASP A 174 3.02 3.69 10.10
CA ASP A 174 2.13 2.55 9.82
C ASP A 174 2.19 1.39 10.83
N VAL A 175 2.83 1.53 11.99
CA VAL A 175 2.79 0.53 13.07
C VAL A 175 1.66 0.86 14.05
N GLY A 176 0.65 -0.01 14.11
CA GLY A 176 -0.53 0.09 14.99
C GLY A 176 -0.29 -0.52 16.35
N ASP A 177 -0.28 -1.85 16.44
CA ASP A 177 -0.06 -2.56 17.70
C ASP A 177 1.25 -3.32 17.73
N VAL A 178 1.79 -3.51 18.95
CA VAL A 178 3.11 -4.12 19.17
C VAL A 178 3.05 -5.00 20.40
N HIS A 179 3.37 -6.27 20.20
CA HIS A 179 3.50 -7.27 21.24
C HIS A 179 4.95 -7.74 21.34
N VAL A 180 5.62 -7.37 22.42
CA VAL A 180 6.99 -7.80 22.71
C VAL A 180 6.95 -8.85 23.80
N HIS A 181 7.51 -10.02 23.52
CA HIS A 181 7.80 -11.03 24.53
C HIS A 181 9.29 -10.98 24.88
N LEU A 182 9.61 -10.83 26.16
CA LEU A 182 10.99 -10.81 26.61
C LEU A 182 11.42 -12.21 27.08
N ASP A 183 12.48 -12.71 26.47
CA ASP A 183 13.10 -13.97 26.82
C ASP A 183 14.48 -13.74 27.44
N PRO A 184 14.85 -14.47 28.52
CA PRO A 184 16.19 -14.39 29.03
C PRO A 184 17.19 -15.03 28.06
N SER A 185 18.26 -14.29 27.76
CA SER A 185 19.30 -14.76 26.84
C SER A 185 19.99 -16.04 27.42
N GLY A 186 20.39 -16.91 26.51
CA GLY A 186 21.11 -18.14 26.85
C GLY A 186 20.24 -19.32 27.26
N LEU A 187 18.93 -19.23 27.28
CA LEU A 187 18.02 -20.36 27.42
C LEU A 187 17.83 -21.08 26.08
N GLY A 188 18.86 -21.76 25.59
CA GLY A 188 18.87 -22.44 24.28
C GLY A 188 17.79 -23.49 24.02
N GLU A 189 16.97 -23.84 25.02
CA GLU A 189 16.00 -24.93 24.94
C GLU A 189 14.80 -24.67 24.00
N TRP A 190 14.50 -23.41 23.68
CA TRP A 190 13.39 -23.05 22.79
C TRP A 190 13.78 -22.96 21.32
N LYS A 191 15.04 -22.69 21.00
CA LYS A 191 15.53 -22.55 19.62
C LYS A 191 15.56 -23.89 18.90
N ASP A 192 15.88 -24.98 19.60
CA ASP A 192 16.03 -26.31 19.02
C ASP A 192 14.68 -26.95 18.63
N ALA A 193 13.58 -26.57 19.27
CA ALA A 193 12.25 -27.12 18.99
C ALA A 193 11.59 -26.47 17.76
N ALA A 194 11.83 -25.20 17.50
CA ALA A 194 11.28 -24.48 16.33
C ALA A 194 12.09 -24.78 15.07
N ASP A 195 13.43 -24.88 15.15
CA ASP A 195 14.30 -25.24 14.02
C ASP A 195 14.20 -26.72 13.64
N ALA A 196 13.90 -27.62 14.58
CA ALA A 196 13.68 -29.04 14.27
C ALA A 196 12.40 -29.30 13.44
N GLY A 197 11.44 -28.36 13.45
CA GLY A 197 10.21 -28.46 12.64
C GLY A 197 10.38 -28.02 11.18
N ASN A 198 11.43 -27.27 10.85
CA ASN A 198 11.60 -26.67 9.50
C ASN A 198 12.65 -27.42 8.64
N THR A 199 13.20 -28.52 9.11
CA THR A 199 14.11 -29.40 8.35
C THR A 199 13.42 -30.57 7.67
N GLN A 200 12.08 -30.56 7.48
CA GLN A 200 11.41 -31.55 6.65
C GLN A 200 11.28 -31.09 5.19
N GLU A 201 12.34 -31.36 4.44
CA GLU A 201 12.37 -32.02 3.16
C GLU A 201 11.46 -31.48 2.05
N THR A 202 12.12 -30.80 1.13
CA THR A 202 11.68 -30.82 -0.28
C THR A 202 12.32 -32.01 -0.99
N PRO A 203 11.53 -32.89 -1.63
CA PRO A 203 12.04 -33.84 -2.59
C PRO A 203 12.37 -33.20 -3.94
#